data_e4ed04c0bee00c5f8d337a218afa0d56
#
_entry.id   e4ed04c0bee00c5f8d337a218afa0d56
#
_cell.length_a   1.000
_cell.length_b   1.000
_cell.length_c   1.000
_cell.angle_alpha   90.00
_cell.angle_beta   90.00
_cell.angle_gamma   90.00
#
_symmetry.space_group_name_H-M   'P 1'
#
loop_
_entity.id
_entity.type
_entity.pdbx_description
1 polymer ?
#
loop_
_entity_poly.entity_id
_entity_poly.type
_entity_poly.pdbx_seq_one_letter_code
_entity_poly.pdbx_strand_id
1 'polypeptide(L)'
;TRDLPEKAQVNPVRAEALLRGYFNTWAMYGLALSDRAFFSDKLPESRLDEMPVIRRFYSQEPPKSTRYEEMYYDMLGEAKRLHGTLRELDRQNRPEIADEKDKEPMAGEYKPLQRANERLGDINAEMREVRRDKELSPKEKREKLDALMVARNALLKSVVVEAKAGQKQGR
;
A
#
# COMPACT_ATOMS: atom_id res chain seq x y z
N THR A 1 -22.07 21.77 45.70
CA THR A 1 -20.87 21.20 45.10
C THR A 1 -20.34 20.14 46.05
N ARG A 2 -20.55 18.87 45.73
CA ARG A 2 -19.94 17.76 46.45
C ARG A 2 -18.50 17.69 45.98
N ASP A 3 -17.57 17.91 46.90
CA ASP A 3 -16.15 17.76 46.68
C ASP A 3 -15.86 16.28 46.39
N LEU A 4 -15.51 16.01 45.16
CA LEU A 4 -15.02 14.68 44.78
C LEU A 4 -13.65 14.47 45.43
N PRO A 5 -13.36 13.26 45.95
CA PRO A 5 -12.04 12.97 46.57
C PRO A 5 -10.93 13.22 45.57
N GLU A 6 -9.82 13.78 46.03
CA GLU A 6 -8.64 14.21 45.25
C GLU A 6 -8.16 13.14 44.22
N LYS A 7 -8.33 11.86 44.57
CA LYS A 7 -8.01 10.72 43.71
C LYS A 7 -8.94 10.55 42.48
N ALA A 8 -10.08 11.23 42.43
CA ALA A 8 -11.06 11.19 41.33
C ALA A 8 -11.01 12.43 40.42
N GLN A 9 -10.07 13.35 40.66
CA GLN A 9 -9.85 14.49 39.77
C GLN A 9 -9.13 14.04 38.51
N VAL A 10 -9.90 13.68 37.49
CA VAL A 10 -9.36 13.40 36.16
C VAL A 10 -8.87 14.72 35.59
N ASN A 11 -7.56 14.78 35.28
CA ASN A 11 -6.97 15.93 34.61
C ASN A 11 -7.76 16.21 33.31
N PRO A 12 -8.39 17.40 33.15
CA PRO A 12 -9.27 17.71 32.02
C PRO A 12 -8.55 17.55 30.68
N VAL A 13 -7.25 17.79 30.61
CA VAL A 13 -6.45 17.60 29.39
C VAL A 13 -6.34 16.11 29.02
N ARG A 14 -6.19 15.23 30.03
CA ARG A 14 -6.19 13.78 29.79
C ARG A 14 -7.57 13.26 29.42
N ALA A 15 -8.62 13.78 30.05
CA ALA A 15 -10.00 13.44 29.68
C ALA A 15 -10.31 13.87 28.26
N GLU A 16 -9.91 15.08 27.84
CA GLU A 16 -10.09 15.58 26.49
C GLU A 16 -9.29 14.73 25.46
N ALA A 17 -8.04 14.36 25.76
CA ALA A 17 -7.25 13.52 24.88
C ALA A 17 -7.83 12.11 24.73
N LEU A 18 -8.34 11.52 25.81
CA LEU A 18 -9.05 10.23 25.76
C LEU A 18 -10.37 10.35 24.96
N LEU A 19 -11.15 11.39 25.22
CA LEU A 19 -12.39 11.63 24.48
C LEU A 19 -12.11 11.83 22.99
N ARG A 20 -11.16 12.66 22.61
CA ARG A 20 -10.78 12.85 21.21
C ARG A 20 -10.30 11.54 20.55
N GLY A 21 -9.48 10.75 21.25
CA GLY A 21 -9.02 9.46 20.77
C GLY A 21 -10.15 8.45 20.56
N TYR A 22 -11.04 8.34 21.53
CA TYR A 22 -12.18 7.43 21.47
C TYR A 22 -13.26 7.93 20.49
N PHE A 23 -13.63 9.21 20.51
CA PHE A 23 -14.65 9.75 19.61
C PHE A 23 -14.23 9.70 18.17
N ASN A 24 -12.96 9.97 17.86
CA ASN A 24 -12.46 9.84 16.49
C ASN A 24 -12.56 8.38 16.00
N THR A 25 -12.23 7.42 16.85
CA THR A 25 -12.37 6.00 16.53
C THR A 25 -13.83 5.60 16.37
N TRP A 26 -14.72 6.02 17.28
CA TRP A 26 -16.15 5.73 17.20
C TRP A 26 -16.84 6.44 16.03
N ALA A 27 -16.43 7.67 15.69
CA ALA A 27 -16.91 8.37 14.51
C ALA A 27 -16.54 7.64 13.22
N MET A 28 -15.31 7.12 13.13
CA MET A 28 -14.89 6.29 12.00
C MET A 28 -15.69 4.98 11.90
N TYR A 29 -16.03 4.36 13.03
CA TYR A 29 -16.90 3.19 13.04
C TYR A 29 -18.34 3.53 12.65
N GLY A 30 -18.87 4.64 13.14
CA GLY A 30 -20.20 5.14 12.79
C GLY A 30 -20.30 5.43 11.28
N LEU A 31 -19.31 6.09 10.70
CA LEU A 31 -19.24 6.34 9.25
C LEU A 31 -19.14 5.04 8.45
N ALA A 32 -18.28 4.11 8.85
CA ALA A 32 -18.13 2.83 8.17
C ALA A 32 -19.43 1.98 8.22
N LEU A 33 -20.19 2.06 9.32
CA LEU A 33 -21.49 1.40 9.47
C LEU A 33 -22.58 2.11 8.66
N SER A 34 -22.59 3.45 8.64
CA SER A 34 -23.56 4.22 7.86
C SER A 34 -23.35 4.04 6.36
N ASP A 35 -22.11 4.13 5.88
CA ASP A 35 -21.78 3.84 4.48
C ASP A 35 -22.29 2.47 4.06
N ARG A 36 -22.17 1.51 4.95
CA ARG A 36 -22.60 0.14 4.70
C ARG A 36 -24.12 -0.01 4.71
N ALA A 37 -24.81 0.68 5.61
CA ALA A 37 -26.27 0.66 5.70
C ALA A 37 -26.94 1.36 4.50
N PHE A 38 -26.33 2.44 4.00
CA PHE A 38 -26.89 3.24 2.91
C PHE A 38 -26.38 2.86 1.50
N PHE A 39 -25.24 2.19 1.40
CA PHE A 39 -24.58 1.88 0.12
C PHE A 39 -24.21 0.40 -0.03
N SER A 40 -24.82 -0.50 0.73
CA SER A 40 -24.51 -1.95 0.70
C SER A 40 -24.54 -2.55 -0.69
N ASP A 41 -25.49 -2.15 -1.53
CA ASP A 41 -25.67 -2.66 -2.89
C ASP A 41 -24.60 -2.16 -3.89
N LYS A 42 -23.87 -1.11 -3.52
CA LYS A 42 -22.86 -0.45 -4.38
C LYS A 42 -21.43 -0.85 -4.01
N LEU A 43 -21.22 -1.27 -2.77
CA LEU A 43 -19.91 -1.63 -2.24
C LEU A 43 -19.61 -3.13 -2.46
N PRO A 44 -18.33 -3.49 -2.65
CA PRO A 44 -17.94 -4.91 -2.65
C PRO A 44 -18.31 -5.56 -1.32
N GLU A 45 -18.59 -6.87 -1.35
CA GLU A 45 -18.77 -7.65 -0.13
C GLU A 45 -17.54 -7.49 0.77
N SER A 46 -17.78 -7.25 2.06
CA SER A 46 -16.69 -6.91 2.96
C SER A 46 -15.96 -8.13 3.47
N ARG A 47 -14.67 -7.98 3.59
CA ARG A 47 -13.81 -8.98 4.22
C ARG A 47 -13.72 -8.72 5.72
N LEU A 48 -13.49 -9.77 6.51
CA LEU A 48 -13.30 -9.67 7.95
C LEU A 48 -12.06 -8.83 8.31
N ASP A 49 -11.00 -8.90 7.51
CA ASP A 49 -9.78 -8.12 7.68
C ASP A 49 -9.94 -6.63 7.28
N GLU A 50 -11.10 -6.23 6.73
CA GLU A 50 -11.46 -4.84 6.50
C GLU A 50 -12.11 -4.17 7.72
N MET A 51 -12.62 -4.98 8.65
CA MET A 51 -13.23 -4.47 9.86
C MET A 51 -12.16 -3.92 10.82
N PRO A 52 -12.29 -2.67 11.30
CA PRO A 52 -11.23 -1.98 12.03
C PRO A 52 -10.71 -2.71 13.27
N VAL A 53 -11.56 -3.45 13.97
CA VAL A 53 -11.18 -4.24 15.16
C VAL A 53 -10.54 -5.55 14.75
N ILE A 54 -11.16 -6.25 13.80
CA ILE A 54 -10.80 -7.62 13.41
C ILE A 54 -9.49 -7.64 12.61
N ARG A 55 -9.21 -6.60 11.81
CA ARG A 55 -8.00 -6.50 10.98
C ARG A 55 -6.68 -6.65 11.73
N ARG A 56 -6.66 -6.44 13.04
CA ARG A 56 -5.46 -6.63 13.87
C ARG A 56 -5.17 -8.09 14.19
N PHE A 57 -6.18 -8.93 14.13
CA PHE A 57 -6.12 -10.32 14.57
C PHE A 57 -6.32 -11.30 13.43
N TYR A 58 -6.80 -10.83 12.29
CA TYR A 58 -7.18 -11.67 11.17
C TYR A 58 -6.70 -11.08 9.85
N SER A 59 -6.02 -11.90 9.05
CA SER A 59 -5.65 -11.60 7.67
C SER A 59 -6.30 -12.64 6.77
N GLN A 60 -6.99 -12.18 5.75
CA GLN A 60 -7.68 -13.04 4.78
C GLN A 60 -6.91 -13.08 3.47
N GLU A 61 -6.87 -14.24 2.83
CA GLU A 61 -6.30 -14.38 1.48
C GLU A 61 -7.24 -13.79 0.42
N PRO A 62 -6.73 -13.11 -0.61
CA PRO A 62 -5.35 -12.68 -0.77
C PRO A 62 -5.01 -11.47 0.14
N PRO A 63 -3.78 -11.38 0.68
CA PRO A 63 -3.40 -10.29 1.56
C PRO A 63 -3.36 -8.96 0.78
N LYS A 64 -3.83 -7.88 1.41
CA LYS A 64 -3.85 -6.53 0.82
C LYS A 64 -2.47 -5.95 0.59
N SER A 65 -1.53 -6.28 1.47
CA SER A 65 -0.14 -5.84 1.40
C SER A 65 0.77 -7.02 1.67
N THR A 66 1.87 -7.07 0.97
CA THR A 66 2.90 -8.08 1.14
C THR A 66 4.25 -7.40 1.37
N ARG A 67 5.18 -8.11 2.02
CA ARG A 67 6.55 -7.62 2.16
C ARG A 67 7.23 -7.34 0.80
N TYR A 68 6.74 -7.97 -0.28
CA TYR A 68 7.25 -7.74 -1.63
C TYR A 68 6.88 -6.35 -2.17
N GLU A 69 5.79 -5.78 -1.70
CA GLU A 69 5.38 -4.41 -2.05
C GLU A 69 6.39 -3.39 -1.53
N GLU A 70 6.74 -3.45 -0.25
CA GLU A 70 7.75 -2.58 0.36
C GLU A 70 9.10 -2.73 -0.35
N MET A 71 9.59 -3.97 -0.48
CA MET A 71 10.83 -4.25 -1.19
C MET A 71 10.84 -3.71 -2.63
N TYR A 72 9.73 -3.84 -3.34
CA TYR A 72 9.59 -3.34 -4.70
C TYR A 72 9.73 -1.83 -4.77
N TYR A 73 9.02 -1.09 -3.91
CA TYR A 73 9.09 0.37 -3.91
C TYR A 73 10.45 0.91 -3.45
N ASP A 74 11.12 0.23 -2.53
CA ASP A 74 12.50 0.55 -2.14
C ASP A 74 13.44 0.38 -3.33
N MET A 75 13.39 -0.76 -4.02
CA MET A 75 14.20 -1.04 -5.20
C MET A 75 13.92 -0.05 -6.35
N LEU A 76 12.65 0.25 -6.60
CA LEU A 76 12.26 1.24 -7.61
C LEU A 76 12.78 2.63 -7.26
N GLY A 77 12.72 3.02 -6.00
CA GLY A 77 13.25 4.31 -5.51
C GLY A 77 14.76 4.42 -5.69
N GLU A 78 15.49 3.35 -5.38
CA GLU A 78 16.95 3.26 -5.54
C GLU A 78 17.34 3.31 -7.02
N ALA A 79 16.72 2.48 -7.86
CA ALA A 79 16.96 2.45 -9.31
C ALA A 79 16.65 3.80 -9.98
N LYS A 80 15.60 4.47 -9.54
CA LYS A 80 15.20 5.80 -10.04
C LYS A 80 16.23 6.88 -9.68
N ARG A 81 16.75 6.86 -8.45
CA ARG A 81 17.80 7.78 -8.01
C ARG A 81 19.08 7.56 -8.81
N LEU A 82 19.50 6.29 -8.95
CA LEU A 82 20.70 5.94 -9.69
C LEU A 82 20.60 6.35 -11.17
N HIS A 83 19.48 6.02 -11.82
CA HIS A 83 19.23 6.43 -13.20
C HIS A 83 19.24 7.98 -13.38
N GLY A 84 18.67 8.71 -12.42
CA GLY A 84 18.73 10.18 -12.40
C GLY A 84 20.17 10.70 -12.28
N THR A 85 20.96 10.10 -11.39
CA THR A 85 22.38 10.44 -11.22
C THR A 85 23.19 10.16 -12.48
N LEU A 86 23.01 9.01 -13.13
CA LEU A 86 23.70 8.67 -14.39
C LEU A 86 23.37 9.68 -15.48
N ARG A 87 22.11 10.05 -15.65
CA ARG A 87 21.70 11.08 -16.63
C ARG A 87 22.32 12.46 -16.34
N GLU A 88 22.46 12.80 -15.07
CA GLU A 88 23.09 14.07 -14.71
C GLU A 88 24.59 14.06 -14.93
N LEU A 89 25.29 12.96 -14.64
CA LEU A 89 26.71 12.78 -14.92
C LEU A 89 26.99 12.82 -16.43
N ASP A 90 26.13 12.23 -17.23
CA ASP A 90 26.21 12.27 -18.70
C ASP A 90 26.09 13.73 -19.21
N ARG A 91 25.12 14.51 -18.69
CA ARG A 91 24.97 15.94 -19.01
C ARG A 91 26.19 16.77 -18.61
N GLN A 92 26.83 16.42 -17.51
CA GLN A 92 28.03 17.11 -17.00
C GLN A 92 29.31 16.65 -17.69
N ASN A 93 29.21 15.72 -18.66
CA ASN A 93 30.34 15.13 -19.39
C ASN A 93 31.39 14.51 -18.44
N ARG A 94 30.93 13.72 -17.45
CA ARG A 94 31.76 13.03 -16.45
C ARG A 94 31.65 11.51 -16.60
N PRO A 95 32.19 10.94 -17.70
CA PRO A 95 32.02 9.51 -18.01
C PRO A 95 32.68 8.59 -16.98
N GLU A 96 33.83 8.96 -16.44
CA GLU A 96 34.55 8.12 -15.46
C GLU A 96 33.70 7.80 -14.23
N ILE A 97 32.98 8.81 -13.71
CA ILE A 97 32.10 8.62 -12.54
C ILE A 97 30.82 7.90 -12.95
N ALA A 98 30.33 8.13 -14.16
CA ALA A 98 29.17 7.43 -14.70
C ALA A 98 29.44 5.94 -14.86
N ASP A 99 30.62 5.56 -15.40
CA ASP A 99 31.05 4.15 -15.56
C ASP A 99 31.19 3.42 -14.22
N GLU A 100 31.62 4.13 -13.16
CA GLU A 100 31.68 3.57 -11.82
C GLU A 100 30.26 3.32 -11.26
N LYS A 101 29.38 4.29 -11.44
CA LYS A 101 27.97 4.22 -10.98
C LYS A 101 27.14 3.20 -11.76
N ASP A 102 27.43 3.00 -13.05
CA ASP A 102 26.74 2.01 -13.87
C ASP A 102 27.05 0.56 -13.45
N LYS A 103 28.12 0.33 -12.70
CA LYS A 103 28.45 -0.97 -12.08
C LYS A 103 27.64 -1.27 -10.82
N GLU A 104 26.87 -0.29 -10.29
CA GLU A 104 26.01 -0.55 -9.15
C GLU A 104 24.90 -1.57 -9.50
N PRO A 105 24.53 -2.47 -8.58
CA PRO A 105 23.61 -3.59 -8.87
C PRO A 105 22.23 -3.16 -9.39
N MET A 106 21.83 -1.92 -9.13
CA MET A 106 20.52 -1.39 -9.54
C MET A 106 20.54 -0.59 -10.85
N ALA A 107 21.71 -0.41 -11.48
CA ALA A 107 21.84 0.42 -12.70
C ALA A 107 20.99 -0.12 -13.86
N GLY A 108 21.01 -1.44 -14.09
CA GLY A 108 20.21 -2.11 -15.13
C GLY A 108 18.75 -2.32 -14.81
N GLU A 109 18.34 -2.18 -13.53
CA GLU A 109 17.02 -2.57 -13.06
C GLU A 109 15.94 -1.48 -13.23
N TYR A 110 16.31 -0.24 -13.58
CA TYR A 110 15.34 0.85 -13.69
C TYR A 110 14.23 0.58 -14.71
N LYS A 111 14.58 0.16 -15.93
CA LYS A 111 13.60 -0.10 -16.98
C LYS A 111 12.65 -1.27 -16.66
N PRO A 112 13.14 -2.44 -16.21
CA PRO A 112 12.27 -3.52 -15.75
C PRO A 112 11.32 -3.11 -14.63
N LEU A 113 11.82 -2.41 -13.60
CA LEU A 113 11.03 -1.94 -12.49
C LEU A 113 9.99 -0.88 -12.92
N GLN A 114 10.35 0.00 -13.86
CA GLN A 114 9.40 0.97 -14.41
C GLN A 114 8.26 0.30 -15.18
N ARG A 115 8.55 -0.68 -16.02
CA ARG A 115 7.51 -1.46 -16.73
C ARG A 115 6.59 -2.19 -15.75
N ALA A 116 7.14 -2.73 -14.68
CA ALA A 116 6.34 -3.33 -13.62
C ALA A 116 5.44 -2.29 -12.94
N ASN A 117 5.93 -1.06 -12.72
CA ASN A 117 5.14 0.03 -12.17
C ASN A 117 3.94 0.42 -13.06
N GLU A 118 4.14 0.44 -14.37
CA GLU A 118 3.07 0.68 -15.34
C GLU A 118 1.99 -0.42 -15.23
N ARG A 119 2.39 -1.69 -15.24
CA ARG A 119 1.46 -2.82 -15.05
C ARG A 119 0.73 -2.79 -13.72
N LEU A 120 1.41 -2.42 -12.64
CA LEU A 120 0.76 -2.21 -11.32
C LEU A 120 -0.25 -1.06 -11.39
N GLY A 121 0.07 -0.01 -12.14
CA GLY A 121 -0.84 1.10 -12.43
C GLY A 121 -2.13 0.63 -13.11
N ASP A 122 -2.01 -0.22 -14.12
CA ASP A 122 -3.13 -0.80 -14.87
C ASP A 122 -4.01 -1.67 -13.97
N ILE A 123 -3.41 -2.58 -13.20
CA ILE A 123 -4.14 -3.41 -12.23
C ILE A 123 -4.89 -2.53 -11.21
N ASN A 124 -4.24 -1.49 -10.69
CA ASN A 124 -4.88 -0.58 -9.74
C ASN A 124 -6.00 0.26 -10.41
N ALA A 125 -5.89 0.58 -11.69
CA ALA A 125 -6.96 1.23 -12.46
C ALA A 125 -8.16 0.30 -12.59
N GLU A 126 -7.94 -0.94 -13.01
CA GLU A 126 -8.98 -1.96 -13.13
C GLU A 126 -9.67 -2.23 -11.79
N MET A 127 -8.93 -2.31 -10.68
CA MET A 127 -9.51 -2.40 -9.34
C MET A 127 -10.43 -1.22 -9.00
N ARG A 128 -10.09 0.00 -9.45
CA ARG A 128 -10.94 1.19 -9.27
C ARG A 128 -12.21 1.10 -10.13
N GLU A 129 -12.11 0.62 -11.34
CA GLU A 129 -13.25 0.42 -12.24
C GLU A 129 -14.23 -0.61 -11.68
N VAL A 130 -13.75 -1.78 -11.25
CA VAL A 130 -14.57 -2.81 -10.60
C VAL A 130 -15.33 -2.25 -9.38
N ARG A 131 -14.69 -1.40 -8.57
CA ARG A 131 -15.36 -0.77 -7.42
C ARG A 131 -16.48 0.19 -7.82
N ARG A 132 -16.31 0.90 -8.95
CA ARG A 132 -17.27 1.90 -9.46
C ARG A 132 -18.38 1.31 -10.32
N ASP A 133 -18.17 0.10 -10.80
CA ASP A 133 -19.15 -0.58 -11.65
C ASP A 133 -20.48 -0.75 -10.88
N LYS A 134 -21.56 -0.32 -11.50
CA LYS A 134 -22.90 -0.36 -10.89
C LYS A 134 -23.69 -1.61 -11.28
N GLU A 135 -23.22 -2.34 -12.29
CA GLU A 135 -23.89 -3.52 -12.83
C GLU A 135 -23.48 -4.79 -12.05
N LEU A 136 -22.28 -4.78 -11.47
CA LEU A 136 -21.77 -5.90 -10.70
C LEU A 136 -22.39 -5.95 -9.29
N SER A 137 -22.78 -7.14 -8.88
CA SER A 137 -23.21 -7.41 -7.52
C SER A 137 -22.04 -7.27 -6.52
N PRO A 138 -22.28 -7.04 -5.23
CA PRO A 138 -21.24 -6.95 -4.21
C PRO A 138 -20.31 -8.16 -4.18
N LYS A 139 -20.84 -9.37 -4.41
CA LYS A 139 -20.09 -10.60 -4.45
C LYS A 139 -19.18 -10.68 -5.69
N GLU A 140 -19.70 -10.39 -6.87
CA GLU A 140 -18.90 -10.37 -8.11
C GLU A 140 -17.78 -9.33 -8.05
N LYS A 141 -18.06 -8.15 -7.49
CA LYS A 141 -17.03 -7.14 -7.22
C LYS A 141 -15.92 -7.70 -6.34
N ARG A 142 -16.29 -8.40 -5.27
CA ARG A 142 -15.32 -9.01 -4.35
C ARG A 142 -14.46 -10.05 -5.07
N GLU A 143 -15.05 -10.97 -5.79
CA GLU A 143 -14.34 -12.01 -6.53
C GLU A 143 -13.35 -11.41 -7.54
N LYS A 144 -13.76 -10.39 -8.31
CA LYS A 144 -12.87 -9.69 -9.25
C LYS A 144 -11.74 -8.94 -8.55
N LEU A 145 -12.03 -8.25 -7.45
CA LEU A 145 -11.01 -7.54 -6.68
C LEU A 145 -9.99 -8.50 -6.05
N ASP A 146 -10.43 -9.65 -5.56
CA ASP A 146 -9.53 -10.66 -5.00
C ASP A 146 -8.65 -11.29 -6.08
N ALA A 147 -9.18 -11.56 -7.27
CA ALA A 147 -8.40 -12.02 -8.43
C ALA A 147 -7.33 -11.00 -8.85
N LEU A 148 -7.69 -9.71 -8.93
CA LEU A 148 -6.74 -8.63 -9.25
C LEU A 148 -5.67 -8.47 -8.15
N MET A 149 -6.04 -8.67 -6.90
CA MET A 149 -5.10 -8.63 -5.77
C MET A 149 -4.10 -9.78 -5.81
N VAL A 150 -4.55 -10.98 -6.19
CA VAL A 150 -3.65 -12.13 -6.44
C VAL A 150 -2.67 -11.80 -7.57
N ALA A 151 -3.16 -11.29 -8.70
CA ALA A 151 -2.33 -10.90 -9.84
C ALA A 151 -1.29 -9.82 -9.46
N ARG A 152 -1.72 -8.79 -8.71
CA ARG A 152 -0.84 -7.75 -8.19
C ARG A 152 0.27 -8.31 -7.30
N ASN A 153 -0.09 -9.16 -6.35
CA ASN A 153 0.87 -9.76 -5.42
C ASN A 153 1.85 -10.72 -6.13
N ALA A 154 1.39 -11.46 -7.13
CA ALA A 154 2.22 -12.31 -7.96
C ALA A 154 3.23 -11.49 -8.78
N LEU A 155 2.79 -10.39 -9.41
CA LEU A 155 3.67 -9.47 -10.14
C LEU A 155 4.74 -8.86 -9.24
N LEU A 156 4.37 -8.36 -8.05
CA LEU A 156 5.31 -7.81 -7.09
C LEU A 156 6.36 -8.84 -6.66
N LYS A 157 5.92 -10.08 -6.40
CA LYS A 157 6.82 -11.17 -6.02
C LYS A 157 7.79 -11.51 -7.14
N SER A 158 7.31 -11.70 -8.39
CA SER A 158 8.16 -12.07 -9.53
C SER A 158 9.23 -11.01 -9.78
N VAL A 159 8.84 -9.74 -9.83
CA VAL A 159 9.77 -8.63 -10.10
C VAL A 159 10.85 -8.51 -9.01
N VAL A 160 10.48 -8.62 -7.74
CA VAL A 160 11.47 -8.56 -6.65
C VAL A 160 12.43 -9.76 -6.68
N VAL A 161 11.92 -10.94 -7.02
CA VAL A 161 12.77 -12.15 -7.13
C VAL A 161 13.73 -12.04 -8.31
N GLU A 162 13.26 -11.59 -9.47
CA GLU A 162 14.07 -11.38 -10.68
C GLU A 162 15.17 -10.33 -10.45
N ALA A 163 14.81 -9.16 -9.92
CA ALA A 163 15.79 -8.12 -9.64
C ALA A 163 16.85 -8.56 -8.62
N LYS A 164 16.48 -9.32 -7.59
CA LYS A 164 17.44 -9.90 -6.65
C LYS A 164 18.32 -10.98 -7.27
N ALA A 165 17.83 -11.73 -8.25
CA ALA A 165 18.63 -12.70 -8.98
C ALA A 165 19.66 -12.00 -9.88
N GLY A 166 19.27 -10.93 -10.57
CA GLY A 166 20.17 -10.09 -11.38
C GLY A 166 21.31 -9.50 -10.55
N GLN A 167 21.02 -8.99 -9.36
CA GLN A 167 22.03 -8.47 -8.43
C GLN A 167 23.08 -9.50 -7.99
N LYS A 168 22.71 -10.78 -7.91
CA LYS A 168 23.64 -11.86 -7.53
C LYS A 168 24.53 -12.30 -8.67
N GLN A 169 24.09 -12.17 -9.92
CA GLN A 169 24.87 -12.57 -11.10
C GLN A 169 25.86 -11.49 -11.55
N GLY A 170 25.63 -10.23 -11.18
CA GLY A 170 26.53 -9.10 -11.48
C GLY A 170 27.69 -8.92 -10.49
N ARG A 171 27.84 -9.82 -9.51
CA ARG A 171 28.99 -9.91 -8.60
C ARG A 171 29.90 -11.06 -8.99
#